data_f7ed111f08a8ccef2e69d376e7a8dde9
#
_entry.id   f7ed111f08a8ccef2e69d376e7a8dde9
#
_cell.length_a   1.000
_cell.length_b   1.000
_cell.length_c   1.000
_cell.angle_alpha   90.00
_cell.angle_beta   90.00
_cell.angle_gamma   90.00
#
_symmetry.space_group_name_H-M   'P 1'
#
loop_
_entity.id
_entity.type
_entity.pdbx_description
1 polymer ?
#
loop_
_entity_poly.entity_id
_entity_poly.type
_entity_poly.pdbx_seq_one_letter_code
_entity_poly.pdbx_strand_id
1 'polypeptide(L)'
;MRMRRSADGWRGLIGSTFTPERAARLAATIVTAVRAHDGGGPRVVVGYDCRRLGRRAARLIVRAASDAGARAVRIVEHLPTPTASYLVGAGDAELALLVTASHNPPEWNGVKAKGRPGCPLDAELERRADALFDDSERAAGDAPFGEPSGEPFDQADEARADAGGLDDAIFEACDASPWIDRHIAHVLSRLPATPDLPLRVVVDGLSGIAGSAMLHLCDALRWSATPLGCAPSADFGGVAPDPSLPASRRRAAEAVCAEHADLGLVVDGDGDRVYAIDSDGRTVEPHELFALLLAHRHRRRYGHPERGVAVTAATGALVQRLCARWSRPVIEQPVGFKHLSPLLVEGRIDAGGGSVGDLAFAEFGVDRDPFGAVALLADLLATSGQSLAALVADLRHRYGRFDWHESHVNGDATDTQLRDAGRRALERCGFDARTARITTVDGIKFSFDSGEWLLLRPSTTEGGIRVYGELLSTRAAGAAAALAAHVARALAAERSP
;
A
#
# COMPACT_ATOMS: atom_id res chain seq x y z
N MET A 1 2.52 6.41 25.71
CA MET A 1 1.92 6.07 24.39
C MET A 1 2.85 5.15 23.62
N ARG A 2 2.38 4.16 22.87
CA ARG A 2 3.19 3.16 22.13
C ARG A 2 2.95 3.24 20.62
N MET A 3 3.82 2.61 19.82
CA MET A 3 3.53 2.37 18.40
C MET A 3 2.23 1.60 18.27
N ARG A 4 1.41 1.96 17.28
CA ARG A 4 0.12 1.32 17.02
C ARG A 4 0.24 0.38 15.83
N ARG A 5 -0.40 -0.80 15.94
CA ARG A 5 -0.55 -1.69 14.79
C ARG A 5 -1.46 -1.06 13.76
N SER A 6 -1.03 -1.09 12.51
CA SER A 6 -1.77 -0.62 11.34
C SER A 6 -2.22 -1.79 10.45
N ALA A 7 -2.73 -1.48 9.28
CA ALA A 7 -3.06 -2.49 8.27
C ALA A 7 -1.82 -3.26 7.77
N ASP A 8 -0.60 -2.66 7.86
CA ASP A 8 0.66 -3.28 7.45
C ASP A 8 1.80 -2.77 8.34
N GLY A 9 2.07 -3.49 9.42
CA GLY A 9 3.12 -3.19 10.39
C GLY A 9 2.69 -2.24 11.52
N TRP A 10 3.66 -1.67 12.20
CA TRP A 10 3.51 -0.79 13.36
C TRP A 10 3.97 0.61 13.05
N ARG A 11 3.22 1.62 13.50
CA ARG A 11 3.46 3.05 13.20
C ARG A 11 3.53 3.86 14.50
N GLY A 12 4.32 4.93 14.45
CA GLY A 12 4.42 5.89 15.54
C GLY A 12 4.95 7.24 15.08
N LEU A 13 4.67 8.28 15.88
CA LEU A 13 5.25 9.62 15.70
C LEU A 13 6.71 9.60 16.15
N ILE A 14 7.60 10.12 15.33
CA ILE A 14 9.05 10.20 15.59
C ILE A 14 9.30 11.03 16.86
N GLY A 15 10.17 10.51 17.74
CA GLY A 15 10.50 11.17 19.00
C GLY A 15 9.46 11.00 20.11
N SER A 16 8.30 10.43 19.82
CA SER A 16 7.23 10.19 20.79
C SER A 16 6.91 8.70 20.91
N THR A 17 6.07 8.18 19.99
CA THR A 17 5.67 6.78 19.99
C THR A 17 6.61 5.89 19.18
N PHE A 18 7.31 6.44 18.17
CA PHE A 18 8.41 5.80 17.47
C PHE A 18 9.75 6.34 17.98
N THR A 19 10.61 5.44 18.47
CA THR A 19 12.04 5.68 18.70
C THR A 19 12.84 4.51 18.14
N PRO A 20 14.12 4.69 17.79
CA PRO A 20 14.98 3.60 17.32
C PRO A 20 15.05 2.42 18.31
N GLU A 21 15.07 2.70 19.60
CA GLU A 21 15.10 1.70 20.67
C GLU A 21 13.79 0.89 20.75
N ARG A 22 12.63 1.55 20.56
CA ARG A 22 11.34 0.86 20.48
C ARG A 22 11.22 0.01 19.22
N ALA A 23 11.69 0.52 18.09
CA ALA A 23 11.75 -0.24 16.85
C ALA A 23 12.62 -1.50 17.00
N ALA A 24 13.77 -1.39 17.69
CA ALA A 24 14.65 -2.52 17.98
C ALA A 24 13.99 -3.54 18.91
N ARG A 25 13.32 -3.10 19.98
CA ARG A 25 12.56 -4.02 20.87
C ARG A 25 11.46 -4.74 20.12
N LEU A 26 10.68 -4.03 19.29
CA LEU A 26 9.66 -4.65 18.46
C LEU A 26 10.27 -5.69 17.51
N ALA A 27 11.36 -5.37 16.85
CA ALA A 27 12.07 -6.29 15.96
C ALA A 27 12.53 -7.56 16.69
N ALA A 28 13.08 -7.43 17.91
CA ALA A 28 13.47 -8.58 18.75
C ALA A 28 12.28 -9.48 19.08
N THR A 29 11.11 -8.88 19.38
CA THR A 29 9.89 -9.66 19.67
C THR A 29 9.35 -10.37 18.43
N ILE A 30 9.43 -9.73 17.25
CA ILE A 30 9.07 -10.36 15.98
C ILE A 30 9.99 -11.55 15.70
N VAL A 31 11.32 -11.37 15.79
CA VAL A 31 12.29 -12.47 15.60
C VAL A 31 12.05 -13.60 16.59
N THR A 32 11.78 -13.29 17.87
CA THR A 32 11.45 -14.28 18.90
C THR A 32 10.18 -15.06 18.56
N ALA A 33 9.13 -14.39 18.07
CA ALA A 33 7.89 -15.02 17.66
C ALA A 33 8.09 -15.96 16.46
N VAL A 34 8.80 -15.49 15.41
CA VAL A 34 9.12 -16.28 14.21
C VAL A 34 9.99 -17.48 14.57
N ARG A 35 11.05 -17.29 15.35
CA ARG A 35 11.94 -18.37 15.79
C ARG A 35 11.20 -19.46 16.55
N ALA A 36 10.26 -19.08 17.40
CA ALA A 36 9.48 -20.05 18.17
C ALA A 36 8.42 -20.77 17.32
N HIS A 37 7.96 -20.15 16.23
CA HIS A 37 7.06 -20.77 15.26
C HIS A 37 7.81 -21.76 14.35
N ASP A 38 8.94 -21.33 13.79
CA ASP A 38 9.69 -22.07 12.77
C ASP A 38 10.68 -23.08 13.35
N GLY A 39 10.91 -23.06 14.67
CA GLY A 39 11.85 -23.97 15.35
C GLY A 39 13.33 -23.61 15.15
N GLY A 40 13.65 -22.45 14.58
CA GLY A 40 15.03 -22.01 14.33
C GLY A 40 15.12 -20.51 14.07
N GLY A 41 16.33 -19.93 14.27
CA GLY A 41 16.58 -18.52 14.02
C GLY A 41 16.43 -18.18 12.53
N PRO A 42 15.69 -17.12 12.16
CA PRO A 42 15.56 -16.71 10.75
C PRO A 42 16.81 -16.03 10.21
N ARG A 43 17.03 -16.09 8.89
CA ARG A 43 17.86 -15.13 8.17
C ARG A 43 17.03 -13.87 7.94
N VAL A 44 17.55 -12.73 8.38
CA VAL A 44 16.83 -11.47 8.39
C VAL A 44 17.47 -10.48 7.41
N VAL A 45 16.65 -9.82 6.60
CA VAL A 45 17.03 -8.60 5.90
C VAL A 45 16.36 -7.41 6.59
N VAL A 46 17.15 -6.39 6.90
CA VAL A 46 16.66 -5.14 7.49
C VAL A 46 16.79 -4.05 6.44
N GLY A 47 15.67 -3.47 6.03
CA GLY A 47 15.63 -2.32 5.12
C GLY A 47 15.19 -1.06 5.85
N TYR A 48 15.47 0.11 5.27
CA TYR A 48 14.91 1.37 5.72
C TYR A 48 14.66 2.32 4.55
N ASP A 49 13.66 3.18 4.73
CA ASP A 49 13.34 4.26 3.79
C ASP A 49 14.13 5.55 4.11
N CYS A 50 13.77 6.65 3.47
CA CYS A 50 14.46 7.94 3.65
C CYS A 50 14.04 8.72 4.91
N ARG A 51 13.15 8.19 5.76
CA ARG A 51 12.63 8.90 6.94
C ARG A 51 13.68 9.10 8.00
N ARG A 52 13.53 10.22 8.75
CA ARG A 52 14.38 10.51 9.91
C ARG A 52 14.45 9.32 10.85
N LEU A 53 15.61 9.13 11.47
CA LEU A 53 15.93 8.03 12.38
C LEU A 53 15.84 6.63 11.75
N GLY A 54 15.56 6.50 10.44
CA GLY A 54 15.44 5.23 9.74
C GLY A 54 16.71 4.42 9.81
N ARG A 55 17.86 5.00 9.45
CA ARG A 55 19.18 4.37 9.47
C ARG A 55 19.58 3.94 10.89
N ARG A 56 19.40 4.82 11.88
CA ARG A 56 19.70 4.49 13.28
C ARG A 56 18.83 3.36 13.79
N ALA A 57 17.53 3.40 13.52
CA ALA A 57 16.60 2.32 13.91
C ALA A 57 17.00 0.98 13.26
N ALA A 58 17.36 0.99 11.97
CA ALA A 58 17.80 -0.21 11.27
C ALA A 58 19.06 -0.82 11.89
N ARG A 59 20.05 0.00 12.28
CA ARG A 59 21.28 -0.48 12.99
C ARG A 59 20.93 -1.14 14.34
N LEU A 60 20.07 -0.52 15.14
CA LEU A 60 19.62 -1.11 16.41
C LEU A 60 18.79 -2.38 16.20
N ILE A 61 17.98 -2.44 15.16
CA ILE A 61 17.22 -3.64 14.77
C ILE A 61 18.17 -4.80 14.43
N VAL A 62 19.25 -4.56 13.68
CA VAL A 62 20.24 -5.59 13.34
C VAL A 62 20.80 -6.23 14.61
N ARG A 63 21.22 -5.43 15.59
CA ARG A 63 21.71 -5.93 16.87
C ARG A 63 20.65 -6.70 17.64
N ALA A 64 19.46 -6.09 17.79
CA ALA A 64 18.36 -6.70 18.52
C ALA A 64 17.88 -8.01 17.91
N ALA A 65 17.84 -8.09 16.57
CA ALA A 65 17.52 -9.32 15.84
C ALA A 65 18.55 -10.43 16.06
N SER A 66 19.85 -10.07 16.05
CA SER A 66 20.95 -11.01 16.34
C SER A 66 20.86 -11.52 17.78
N ASP A 67 20.66 -10.63 18.76
CA ASP A 67 20.51 -10.98 20.18
C ASP A 67 19.27 -11.86 20.43
N ALA A 68 18.20 -11.66 19.65
CA ALA A 68 16.97 -12.48 19.67
C ALA A 68 17.15 -13.84 18.98
N GLY A 69 18.32 -14.12 18.39
CA GLY A 69 18.69 -15.41 17.80
C GLY A 69 18.46 -15.53 16.31
N ALA A 70 18.44 -14.44 15.55
CA ALA A 70 18.55 -14.51 14.09
C ALA A 70 19.90 -15.16 13.69
N ARG A 71 19.87 -16.03 12.65
CA ARG A 71 21.09 -16.74 12.20
C ARG A 71 22.03 -15.87 11.38
N ALA A 72 21.47 -14.93 10.66
CA ALA A 72 22.19 -13.92 9.88
C ALA A 72 21.30 -12.69 9.73
N VAL A 73 21.91 -11.53 9.77
CA VAL A 73 21.21 -10.26 9.56
C VAL A 73 21.99 -9.42 8.55
N ARG A 74 21.29 -8.86 7.57
CA ARG A 74 21.87 -7.96 6.57
C ARG A 74 21.05 -6.66 6.55
N ILE A 75 21.76 -5.54 6.47
CA ILE A 75 21.14 -4.22 6.33
C ILE A 75 21.20 -3.76 4.86
N VAL A 76 20.11 -3.21 4.34
CA VAL A 76 19.99 -2.71 2.97
C VAL A 76 19.35 -1.34 2.99
N GLU A 77 20.07 -0.35 2.44
CA GLU A 77 19.60 1.03 2.35
C GLU A 77 18.57 1.17 1.23
N HIS A 78 17.53 1.96 1.47
CA HIS A 78 16.49 2.28 0.49
C HIS A 78 15.88 1.03 -0.18
N LEU A 79 15.62 -0.01 0.62
CA LEU A 79 15.01 -1.25 0.13
C LEU A 79 13.49 -1.10 -0.03
N PRO A 80 12.95 -1.12 -1.28
CA PRO A 80 11.50 -1.05 -1.49
C PRO A 80 10.77 -2.25 -0.87
N THR A 81 9.58 -2.01 -0.32
CA THR A 81 8.76 -3.06 0.29
C THR A 81 8.52 -4.26 -0.65
N PRO A 82 8.16 -4.10 -1.95
CA PRO A 82 7.97 -5.25 -2.85
C PRO A 82 9.27 -6.02 -3.11
N THR A 83 10.43 -5.34 -3.18
CA THR A 83 11.72 -6.01 -3.32
C THR A 83 12.05 -6.83 -2.07
N ALA A 84 11.76 -6.32 -0.87
CA ALA A 84 11.93 -7.10 0.36
C ALA A 84 11.01 -8.33 0.40
N SER A 85 9.74 -8.20 -0.01
CA SER A 85 8.81 -9.31 -0.17
C SER A 85 9.34 -10.35 -1.16
N TYR A 86 9.87 -9.91 -2.30
CA TYR A 86 10.52 -10.78 -3.28
C TYR A 86 11.70 -11.55 -2.68
N LEU A 87 12.60 -10.89 -1.92
CA LEU A 87 13.76 -11.56 -1.30
C LEU A 87 13.35 -12.68 -0.34
N VAL A 88 12.29 -12.45 0.43
CA VAL A 88 11.74 -13.50 1.31
C VAL A 88 11.10 -14.62 0.49
N GLY A 89 10.32 -14.30 -0.54
CA GLY A 89 9.69 -15.26 -1.43
C GLY A 89 10.70 -16.10 -2.23
N ALA A 90 11.82 -15.50 -2.64
CA ALA A 90 12.92 -16.17 -3.33
C ALA A 90 13.79 -17.03 -2.39
N GLY A 91 13.62 -16.92 -1.07
CA GLY A 91 14.37 -17.68 -0.09
C GLY A 91 15.73 -17.09 0.27
N ASP A 92 16.03 -15.84 -0.09
CA ASP A 92 17.27 -15.15 0.32
C ASP A 92 17.24 -14.79 1.82
N ALA A 93 16.04 -14.53 2.35
CA ALA A 93 15.76 -14.32 3.76
C ALA A 93 14.52 -15.14 4.18
N GLU A 94 14.33 -15.32 5.47
CA GLU A 94 13.08 -15.86 6.03
C GLU A 94 12.19 -14.76 6.63
N LEU A 95 12.80 -13.60 6.91
CA LEU A 95 12.12 -12.44 7.49
C LEU A 95 12.72 -11.16 6.92
N ALA A 96 11.89 -10.23 6.50
CA ALA A 96 12.30 -8.85 6.24
C ALA A 96 11.68 -7.91 7.28
N LEU A 97 12.50 -7.02 7.83
CA LEU A 97 12.10 -5.96 8.75
C LEU A 97 12.41 -4.62 8.08
N LEU A 98 11.37 -3.83 7.79
CA LEU A 98 11.49 -2.58 7.05
C LEU A 98 11.15 -1.41 7.96
N VAL A 99 12.11 -0.50 8.15
CA VAL A 99 11.88 0.76 8.87
C VAL A 99 11.26 1.75 7.91
N THR A 100 9.95 1.88 7.99
CA THR A 100 9.14 2.74 7.11
C THR A 100 7.77 3.05 7.71
N ALA A 101 7.18 4.15 7.34
CA ALA A 101 5.77 4.45 7.55
C ALA A 101 5.00 4.56 6.22
N SER A 102 5.55 4.03 5.10
CA SER A 102 4.90 4.02 3.77
C SER A 102 4.43 5.43 3.36
N HIS A 103 3.14 5.61 3.21
CA HIS A 103 2.48 6.83 2.77
C HIS A 103 2.19 7.86 3.89
N ASN A 104 2.47 7.53 5.17
CA ASN A 104 2.24 8.49 6.25
C ASN A 104 3.12 9.73 6.09
N PRO A 105 2.71 10.90 6.64
CA PRO A 105 3.53 12.12 6.65
C PRO A 105 4.94 11.92 7.22
N PRO A 106 5.89 12.85 6.96
CA PRO A 106 7.31 12.68 7.30
C PRO A 106 7.59 12.57 8.80
N GLU A 107 6.71 13.08 9.66
CA GLU A 107 6.82 12.96 11.12
C GLU A 107 6.50 11.56 11.68
N TRP A 108 6.06 10.65 10.82
CA TRP A 108 5.81 9.25 11.17
C TRP A 108 6.96 8.36 10.75
N ASN A 109 7.19 7.30 11.53
CA ASN A 109 8.01 6.16 11.12
C ASN A 109 7.39 4.86 11.70
N GLY A 110 7.98 3.71 11.39
CA GLY A 110 7.42 2.44 11.83
C GLY A 110 8.29 1.26 11.47
N VAL A 111 7.73 0.06 11.67
CA VAL A 111 8.34 -1.21 11.26
C VAL A 111 7.30 -2.04 10.54
N LYS A 112 7.59 -2.45 9.30
CA LYS A 112 6.88 -3.51 8.59
C LYS A 112 7.65 -4.82 8.72
N ALA A 113 6.93 -5.93 8.77
CA ALA A 113 7.54 -7.26 8.76
C ALA A 113 6.94 -8.10 7.61
N LYS A 114 7.82 -8.74 6.83
CA LYS A 114 7.44 -9.71 5.80
C LYS A 114 8.06 -11.05 6.14
N GLY A 115 7.21 -12.05 6.34
CA GLY A 115 7.61 -13.43 6.59
C GLY A 115 7.43 -14.31 5.36
N ARG A 116 7.82 -15.58 5.44
CA ARG A 116 7.57 -16.56 4.37
C ARG A 116 6.09 -16.68 4.05
N PRO A 117 5.73 -16.76 2.77
CA PRO A 117 6.57 -16.78 1.56
C PRO A 117 6.76 -15.40 0.89
N GLY A 118 6.90 -14.32 1.64
CA GLY A 118 7.11 -12.95 1.13
C GLY A 118 5.88 -12.05 1.29
N CYS A 119 5.10 -12.25 2.35
CA CYS A 119 3.90 -11.47 2.65
C CYS A 119 3.92 -10.94 4.10
N PRO A 120 2.98 -10.08 4.50
CA PRO A 120 2.82 -9.69 5.91
C PRO A 120 2.77 -10.94 6.81
N LEU A 121 3.24 -10.82 8.03
CA LEU A 121 3.13 -11.90 9.02
C LEU A 121 1.67 -12.31 9.20
N ASP A 122 1.45 -13.60 9.43
CA ASP A 122 0.12 -14.06 9.76
C ASP A 122 -0.39 -13.48 11.09
N ALA A 123 -1.71 -13.50 11.27
CA ALA A 123 -2.35 -12.90 12.42
C ALA A 123 -1.93 -13.50 13.78
N GLU A 124 -1.49 -14.76 13.81
CA GLU A 124 -1.00 -15.41 15.03
C GLU A 124 0.38 -14.89 15.41
N LEU A 125 1.30 -14.83 14.43
CA LEU A 125 2.64 -14.28 14.63
C LEU A 125 2.56 -12.79 14.99
N GLU A 126 1.69 -11.99 14.33
CA GLU A 126 1.46 -10.60 14.71
C GLU A 126 0.98 -10.46 16.15
N ARG A 127 -0.03 -11.24 16.58
CA ARG A 127 -0.54 -11.20 17.96
C ARG A 127 0.52 -11.61 18.98
N ARG A 128 1.32 -12.61 18.66
CA ARG A 128 2.41 -13.05 19.53
C ARG A 128 3.48 -11.99 19.67
N ALA A 129 3.89 -11.37 18.58
CA ALA A 129 4.84 -10.26 18.59
C ALA A 129 4.30 -9.07 19.40
N ASP A 130 3.01 -8.71 19.23
CA ASP A 130 2.35 -7.65 20.02
C ASP A 130 2.38 -7.95 21.52
N ALA A 131 2.04 -9.18 21.93
CA ALA A 131 2.03 -9.58 23.34
C ALA A 131 3.44 -9.48 23.97
N LEU A 132 4.46 -10.00 23.27
CA LEU A 132 5.85 -9.90 23.70
C LEU A 132 6.33 -8.44 23.73
N PHE A 133 5.90 -7.62 22.79
CA PHE A 133 6.24 -6.20 22.75
C PHE A 133 5.61 -5.45 23.93
N ASP A 134 4.34 -5.71 24.24
CA ASP A 134 3.65 -5.12 25.39
C ASP A 134 4.32 -5.49 26.71
N ASP A 135 4.79 -6.74 26.85
CA ASP A 135 5.54 -7.19 28.03
C ASP A 135 6.90 -6.46 28.13
N SER A 136 7.60 -6.32 27.01
CA SER A 136 8.89 -5.62 26.95
C SER A 136 8.78 -4.13 27.28
N GLU A 137 7.70 -3.46 26.82
CA GLU A 137 7.43 -2.06 27.14
C GLU A 137 7.10 -1.88 28.62
N ARG A 138 6.33 -2.80 29.23
CA ARG A 138 6.06 -2.80 30.68
C ARG A 138 7.33 -3.01 31.50
N ALA A 139 8.21 -3.92 31.09
CA ALA A 139 9.46 -4.20 31.77
C ALA A 139 10.47 -3.03 31.67
N ALA A 140 10.45 -2.28 30.57
CA ALA A 140 11.30 -1.12 30.38
C ALA A 140 10.89 0.07 31.27
N GLY A 141 9.70 0.05 31.87
CA GLY A 141 9.15 1.14 32.67
C GLY A 141 8.82 2.38 31.84
N ASP A 142 8.01 3.28 32.40
CA ASP A 142 7.83 4.63 31.88
C ASP A 142 9.07 5.48 32.21
N ALA A 143 10.22 5.19 31.62
CA ALA A 143 11.28 6.19 31.57
C ALA A 143 10.69 7.39 30.80
N PRO A 144 10.59 8.58 31.38
CA PRO A 144 10.09 9.72 30.68
C PRO A 144 11.06 10.01 29.54
N PHE A 145 10.66 9.63 28.31
CA PHE A 145 11.28 10.23 27.14
C PHE A 145 10.92 11.70 27.24
N GLY A 146 11.92 12.56 27.24
CA GLY A 146 11.74 14.01 27.35
C GLY A 146 10.58 14.43 26.47
N GLU A 147 9.76 15.35 26.98
CA GLU A 147 8.71 15.96 26.17
C GLU A 147 9.31 16.31 24.79
N PRO A 148 8.60 16.07 23.69
CA PRO A 148 9.09 16.50 22.38
C PRO A 148 9.43 17.98 22.53
N SER A 149 10.71 18.32 22.56
CA SER A 149 11.14 19.69 22.44
C SER A 149 10.53 20.15 21.12
N GLY A 150 9.65 21.16 21.16
CA GLY A 150 8.95 21.66 19.97
C GLY A 150 9.91 22.29 18.95
N GLU A 151 11.19 22.03 19.05
CA GLU A 151 12.21 22.40 18.08
C GLU A 151 12.31 21.32 17.00
N PRO A 152 12.36 21.72 15.72
CA PRO A 152 12.59 20.78 14.64
C PRO A 152 13.92 20.05 14.88
N PHE A 153 13.87 18.71 14.94
CA PHE A 153 15.07 17.85 15.02
C PHE A 153 16.00 18.20 13.86
N ASP A 154 17.18 18.77 14.17
CA ASP A 154 18.13 19.23 13.15
C ASP A 154 18.94 18.02 12.61
N GLN A 155 19.43 18.12 11.36
CA GLN A 155 20.34 17.15 10.74
C GLN A 155 21.62 16.97 11.59
N ALA A 156 22.03 18.00 12.35
CA ALA A 156 23.14 17.92 13.30
C ALA A 156 22.87 16.95 14.48
N ASP A 157 21.60 16.76 14.86
CA ASP A 157 21.22 15.81 15.92
C ASP A 157 21.24 14.36 15.40
N GLU A 158 20.96 14.11 14.14
CA GLU A 158 21.15 12.81 13.50
C GLU A 158 22.64 12.43 13.44
N ALA A 159 23.51 13.36 13.04
CA ALA A 159 24.94 13.14 12.99
C ALA A 159 25.55 12.92 14.40
N ARG A 160 25.06 13.62 15.42
CA ARG A 160 25.47 13.41 16.82
C ARG A 160 24.94 12.10 17.40
N ALA A 161 23.74 11.69 17.02
CA ALA A 161 23.14 10.44 17.43
C ALA A 161 23.78 9.22 16.77
N ASP A 162 24.31 9.35 15.54
CA ASP A 162 25.10 8.34 14.83
C ASP A 162 26.53 8.21 15.40
N ALA A 163 27.09 9.25 16.03
CA ALA A 163 28.43 9.25 16.63
C ALA A 163 28.54 8.44 17.93
N GLY A 164 27.47 7.86 18.43
CA GLY A 164 27.42 7.10 19.69
C GLY A 164 27.80 5.63 19.55
N GLY A 165 29.08 5.30 19.29
CA GLY A 165 29.74 4.08 19.83
C GLY A 165 29.27 2.71 19.27
N LEU A 166 28.60 2.62 18.12
CA LEU A 166 28.41 1.37 17.38
C LEU A 166 29.59 1.19 16.42
N ASP A 167 30.24 0.03 16.47
CA ASP A 167 31.35 -0.31 15.59
C ASP A 167 30.91 -0.27 14.13
N ASP A 168 31.24 0.82 13.41
CA ASP A 168 30.73 1.14 12.05
C ASP A 168 31.02 0.04 11.02
N ALA A 169 32.09 -0.75 11.21
CA ALA A 169 32.50 -1.81 10.30
C ALA A 169 31.53 -3.02 10.26
N ILE A 170 30.69 -3.21 11.30
CA ILE A 170 29.75 -4.34 11.37
C ILE A 170 28.38 -3.97 10.76
N PHE A 171 28.12 -2.67 10.53
CA PHE A 171 26.79 -2.14 10.17
C PHE A 171 26.78 -1.38 8.86
N GLU A 172 27.72 -1.69 7.93
CA GLU A 172 27.71 -1.09 6.60
C GLU A 172 26.46 -1.54 5.83
N ALA A 173 25.62 -0.59 5.43
CA ALA A 173 24.44 -0.88 4.64
C ALA A 173 24.81 -1.18 3.21
N CYS A 174 24.26 -2.27 2.66
CA CYS A 174 24.40 -2.58 1.24
C CYS A 174 23.47 -1.70 0.40
N ASP A 175 23.89 -1.34 -0.81
CA ASP A 175 23.03 -0.73 -1.81
C ASP A 175 21.89 -1.69 -2.22
N ALA A 176 20.68 -1.16 -2.41
CA ALA A 176 19.52 -1.93 -2.84
C ALA A 176 19.49 -2.26 -4.34
N SER A 177 20.24 -1.54 -5.17
CA SER A 177 20.16 -1.65 -6.64
C SER A 177 20.31 -3.08 -7.16
N PRO A 178 21.26 -3.92 -6.71
CA PRO A 178 21.37 -5.29 -7.19
C PRO A 178 20.14 -6.15 -6.87
N TRP A 179 19.46 -5.86 -5.77
CA TRP A 179 18.27 -6.58 -5.36
C TRP A 179 17.04 -6.12 -6.14
N ILE A 180 16.97 -4.82 -6.44
CA ILE A 180 15.95 -4.21 -7.29
C ILE A 180 16.06 -4.79 -8.70
N ASP A 181 17.25 -4.79 -9.31
CA ASP A 181 17.49 -5.34 -10.65
C ASP A 181 17.13 -6.82 -10.75
N ARG A 182 17.47 -7.60 -9.72
CA ARG A 182 17.11 -9.01 -9.64
C ARG A 182 15.59 -9.21 -9.51
N HIS A 183 14.90 -8.37 -8.73
CA HIS A 183 13.44 -8.40 -8.63
C HIS A 183 12.78 -8.02 -9.95
N ILE A 184 13.23 -6.97 -10.62
CA ILE A 184 12.75 -6.56 -11.95
C ILE A 184 12.97 -7.67 -12.97
N ALA A 185 14.16 -8.29 -12.99
CA ALA A 185 14.44 -9.42 -13.88
C ALA A 185 13.50 -10.61 -13.61
N HIS A 186 13.20 -10.90 -12.34
CA HIS A 186 12.21 -11.90 -11.97
C HIS A 186 10.83 -11.54 -12.54
N VAL A 187 10.35 -10.33 -12.31
CA VAL A 187 9.04 -9.86 -12.81
C VAL A 187 8.96 -10.01 -14.33
N LEU A 188 9.95 -9.50 -15.06
CA LEU A 188 9.96 -9.55 -16.53
C LEU A 188 10.06 -10.99 -17.06
N SER A 189 10.75 -11.88 -16.36
CA SER A 189 10.84 -13.29 -16.74
C SER A 189 9.51 -14.06 -16.64
N ARG A 190 8.52 -13.51 -15.91
CA ARG A 190 7.20 -14.11 -15.74
C ARG A 190 6.22 -13.76 -16.85
N LEU A 191 6.57 -12.80 -17.69
CA LEU A 191 5.77 -12.40 -18.84
C LEU A 191 6.36 -13.05 -20.10
N PRO A 192 5.52 -13.43 -21.10
CA PRO A 192 6.01 -13.80 -22.41
C PRO A 192 6.79 -12.64 -23.06
N ALA A 193 7.61 -12.96 -24.06
CA ALA A 193 8.28 -11.94 -24.84
C ALA A 193 7.27 -10.90 -25.35
N THR A 194 7.38 -9.69 -24.84
CA THR A 194 6.52 -8.57 -25.21
C THR A 194 7.17 -7.79 -26.36
N PRO A 195 6.42 -7.34 -27.37
CA PRO A 195 6.95 -6.47 -28.39
C PRO A 195 7.57 -5.19 -27.77
N ASP A 196 8.69 -4.75 -28.27
CA ASP A 196 9.26 -3.47 -27.88
C ASP A 196 8.27 -2.34 -28.18
N LEU A 197 7.89 -1.59 -27.17
CA LEU A 197 7.09 -0.39 -27.28
C LEU A 197 7.82 0.74 -26.55
N PRO A 198 8.62 1.57 -27.23
CA PRO A 198 9.25 2.70 -26.58
C PRO A 198 8.20 3.75 -26.19
N LEU A 199 8.08 4.00 -24.91
CA LEU A 199 7.19 5.02 -24.34
C LEU A 199 7.99 6.15 -23.70
N ARG A 200 7.42 7.35 -23.73
CA ARG A 200 7.84 8.48 -22.90
C ARG A 200 7.02 8.44 -21.62
N VAL A 201 7.68 8.31 -20.48
CA VAL A 201 7.00 8.09 -19.19
C VAL A 201 7.47 9.13 -18.19
N VAL A 202 6.54 9.75 -17.47
CA VAL A 202 6.86 10.53 -16.28
C VAL A 202 6.82 9.60 -15.07
N VAL A 203 7.87 9.54 -14.27
CA VAL A 203 7.94 8.77 -13.02
C VAL A 203 8.02 9.73 -11.84
N ASP A 204 7.00 9.74 -10.99
CA ASP A 204 7.01 10.52 -9.75
C ASP A 204 7.15 9.58 -8.54
N GLY A 205 8.32 9.64 -7.90
CA GLY A 205 8.65 8.88 -6.70
C GLY A 205 8.17 9.54 -5.40
N LEU A 206 7.50 10.70 -5.46
CA LEU A 206 7.09 11.49 -4.28
C LEU A 206 8.23 11.70 -3.29
N SER A 207 9.47 11.76 -3.78
CA SER A 207 10.72 11.85 -3.01
C SER A 207 10.91 10.72 -1.97
N GLY A 208 10.22 9.59 -2.18
CA GLY A 208 10.44 8.32 -1.48
C GLY A 208 11.52 7.47 -2.16
N ILE A 209 11.71 6.24 -1.67
CA ILE A 209 12.78 5.35 -2.15
C ILE A 209 12.41 4.58 -3.43
N ALA A 210 11.14 4.51 -3.79
CA ALA A 210 10.67 3.68 -4.89
C ALA A 210 10.79 4.35 -6.27
N GLY A 211 10.99 5.67 -6.31
CA GLY A 211 11.13 6.39 -7.58
C GLY A 211 12.33 5.90 -8.39
N SER A 212 13.52 5.77 -7.77
CA SER A 212 14.70 5.22 -8.40
C SER A 212 14.49 3.79 -8.89
N ALA A 213 13.86 2.94 -8.07
CA ALA A 213 13.55 1.56 -8.45
C ALA A 213 12.60 1.47 -9.66
N MET A 214 11.62 2.38 -9.75
CA MET A 214 10.72 2.45 -10.91
C MET A 214 11.47 2.91 -12.17
N LEU A 215 12.49 3.78 -12.05
CA LEU A 215 13.36 4.15 -13.18
C LEU A 215 14.16 2.95 -13.68
N HIS A 216 14.66 2.06 -12.81
CA HIS A 216 15.31 0.79 -13.22
C HIS A 216 14.33 -0.09 -14.03
N LEU A 217 13.05 -0.17 -13.64
CA LEU A 217 12.06 -0.90 -14.43
C LEU A 217 11.82 -0.23 -15.80
N CYS A 218 11.71 1.11 -15.85
CA CYS A 218 11.55 1.83 -17.10
C CYS A 218 12.74 1.58 -18.05
N ASP A 219 13.97 1.59 -17.53
CA ASP A 219 15.17 1.28 -18.32
C ASP A 219 15.13 -0.16 -18.87
N ALA A 220 14.77 -1.13 -18.02
CA ALA A 220 14.62 -2.52 -18.44
C ALA A 220 13.53 -2.72 -19.52
N LEU A 221 12.46 -1.89 -19.49
CA LEU A 221 11.39 -1.84 -20.50
C LEU A 221 11.75 -0.97 -21.73
N ARG A 222 12.95 -0.34 -21.75
CA ARG A 222 13.39 0.62 -22.78
C ARG A 222 12.49 1.83 -22.93
N TRP A 223 11.91 2.27 -21.83
CA TRP A 223 11.08 3.47 -21.76
C TRP A 223 11.96 4.69 -21.49
N SER A 224 11.65 5.81 -22.14
CA SER A 224 12.29 7.10 -21.84
C SER A 224 11.59 7.75 -20.67
N ALA A 225 12.21 7.75 -19.50
CA ALA A 225 11.60 8.23 -18.27
C ALA A 225 12.06 9.66 -17.91
N THR A 226 11.09 10.56 -17.64
CA THR A 226 11.31 11.86 -17.01
C THR A 226 11.12 11.71 -15.50
N PRO A 227 12.17 11.83 -14.66
CA PRO A 227 12.08 11.64 -13.23
C PRO A 227 11.54 12.88 -12.51
N LEU A 228 10.57 12.69 -11.62
CA LEU A 228 10.06 13.68 -10.65
C LEU A 228 10.17 13.12 -9.25
N GLY A 229 10.86 13.84 -8.34
CA GLY A 229 10.96 13.38 -6.95
C GLY A 229 11.46 11.94 -6.83
N CYS A 230 12.38 11.50 -7.69
CA CYS A 230 12.97 10.16 -7.64
C CYS A 230 14.22 10.10 -6.74
N ALA A 231 14.75 11.24 -6.31
CA ALA A 231 15.77 11.30 -5.27
C ALA A 231 15.08 11.26 -3.89
N PRO A 232 15.44 10.29 -3.01
CA PRO A 232 14.86 10.19 -1.68
C PRO A 232 15.14 11.42 -0.80
N SER A 233 14.13 11.87 -0.06
CA SER A 233 14.26 12.98 0.90
C SER A 233 13.46 12.69 2.16
N ALA A 234 14.03 13.02 3.34
CA ALA A 234 13.41 12.74 4.64
C ALA A 234 12.08 13.47 4.87
N ASP A 235 11.87 14.60 4.19
CA ASP A 235 10.65 15.41 4.20
C ASP A 235 9.75 15.18 2.98
N PHE A 236 10.12 14.22 2.11
CA PHE A 236 9.45 13.91 0.85
C PHE A 236 9.31 15.12 -0.08
N GLY A 237 10.27 16.06 -0.01
CA GLY A 237 10.23 17.28 -0.82
C GLY A 237 9.03 18.18 -0.53
N GLY A 238 8.47 18.11 0.69
CA GLY A 238 7.29 18.87 1.10
C GLY A 238 5.97 18.36 0.51
N VAL A 239 5.96 17.20 -0.14
CA VAL A 239 4.76 16.55 -0.70
C VAL A 239 4.40 15.33 0.12
N ALA A 240 3.12 15.08 0.37
CA ALA A 240 2.70 13.85 1.04
C ALA A 240 3.10 12.63 0.17
N PRO A 241 3.79 11.61 0.73
CA PRO A 241 4.23 10.43 -0.01
C PRO A 241 3.08 9.44 -0.27
N ASP A 242 1.88 9.95 -0.46
CA ASP A 242 0.64 9.18 -0.66
C ASP A 242 0.04 9.49 -2.04
N PRO A 243 0.17 8.57 -3.02
CA PRO A 243 -0.38 8.77 -4.35
C PRO A 243 -1.92 8.68 -4.37
N SER A 244 -2.59 8.27 -3.29
CA SER A 244 -4.05 8.31 -3.21
C SER A 244 -4.59 9.74 -3.12
N LEU A 245 -3.78 10.69 -2.66
CA LEU A 245 -4.15 12.09 -2.55
C LEU A 245 -4.05 12.79 -3.92
N PRO A 246 -5.11 13.48 -4.41
CA PRO A 246 -5.05 14.20 -5.69
C PRO A 246 -3.93 15.25 -5.75
N ALA A 247 -3.61 15.89 -4.61
CA ALA A 247 -2.53 16.89 -4.54
C ALA A 247 -1.16 16.27 -4.84
N SER A 248 -0.90 15.04 -4.40
CA SER A 248 0.36 14.33 -4.64
C SER A 248 0.57 13.96 -6.12
N ARG A 249 -0.51 13.72 -6.86
CA ARG A 249 -0.45 13.35 -8.29
C ARG A 249 -0.43 14.54 -9.25
N ARG A 250 -0.71 15.77 -8.76
CA ARG A 250 -0.89 16.95 -9.61
C ARG A 250 0.33 17.25 -10.46
N ARG A 251 1.53 17.29 -9.86
CA ARG A 251 2.75 17.62 -10.60
C ARG A 251 3.08 16.59 -11.69
N ALA A 252 2.79 15.30 -11.44
CA ALA A 252 2.97 14.26 -12.44
C ALA A 252 1.98 14.42 -13.60
N ALA A 253 0.72 14.76 -13.33
CA ALA A 253 -0.30 15.04 -14.35
C ALA A 253 0.08 16.24 -15.23
N GLU A 254 0.54 17.33 -14.61
CA GLU A 254 1.03 18.52 -15.30
C GLU A 254 2.26 18.19 -16.17
N ALA A 255 3.20 17.40 -15.65
CA ALA A 255 4.39 16.99 -16.40
C ALA A 255 4.06 16.06 -17.59
N VAL A 256 3.13 15.12 -17.43
CA VAL A 256 2.66 14.27 -18.55
C VAL A 256 2.16 15.13 -19.70
N CYS A 257 1.35 16.15 -19.43
CA CYS A 257 0.85 17.05 -20.45
C CYS A 257 1.99 17.92 -21.06
N ALA A 258 2.86 18.48 -20.23
CA ALA A 258 3.93 19.38 -20.65
C ALA A 258 4.97 18.67 -21.53
N GLU A 259 5.36 17.46 -21.15
CA GLU A 259 6.34 16.63 -21.84
C GLU A 259 5.73 15.81 -22.98
N HIS A 260 4.42 15.91 -23.20
CA HIS A 260 3.69 15.04 -24.13
C HIS A 260 4.02 13.57 -23.89
N ALA A 261 4.06 13.15 -22.63
CA ALA A 261 4.35 11.78 -22.26
C ALA A 261 3.16 10.85 -22.54
N ASP A 262 3.46 9.60 -22.82
CA ASP A 262 2.45 8.57 -23.11
C ASP A 262 1.79 8.06 -21.83
N LEU A 263 2.52 8.16 -20.68
CA LEU A 263 2.13 7.60 -19.40
C LEU A 263 2.80 8.35 -18.25
N GLY A 264 2.10 8.50 -17.14
CA GLY A 264 2.66 8.87 -15.85
C GLY A 264 2.51 7.73 -14.84
N LEU A 265 3.53 7.53 -14.00
CA LEU A 265 3.55 6.58 -12.89
C LEU A 265 3.85 7.33 -11.61
N VAL A 266 3.03 7.17 -10.57
CA VAL A 266 3.24 7.76 -9.26
C VAL A 266 3.28 6.65 -8.22
N VAL A 267 4.37 6.54 -7.46
CA VAL A 267 4.57 5.50 -6.45
C VAL A 267 4.66 6.10 -5.04
N ASP A 268 4.24 5.35 -4.02
CA ASP A 268 4.30 5.81 -2.64
C ASP A 268 5.71 5.69 -2.03
N GLY A 269 5.85 6.19 -0.81
CA GLY A 269 7.17 6.38 -0.17
C GLY A 269 8.04 5.13 -0.09
N ASP A 270 7.48 3.95 0.10
CA ASP A 270 8.19 2.67 0.17
C ASP A 270 7.87 1.70 -0.99
N GLY A 271 7.07 2.17 -1.97
CA GLY A 271 6.89 1.53 -3.27
C GLY A 271 5.96 0.33 -3.30
N ASP A 272 5.00 0.24 -2.41
CA ASP A 272 4.02 -0.85 -2.44
C ASP A 272 2.67 -0.46 -3.09
N ARG A 273 2.59 0.78 -3.63
CA ARG A 273 1.42 1.31 -4.36
C ARG A 273 1.85 2.03 -5.63
N VAL A 274 1.01 1.95 -6.66
CA VAL A 274 1.20 2.69 -7.91
C VAL A 274 -0.12 3.27 -8.43
N TYR A 275 -0.05 4.50 -8.94
CA TYR A 275 -1.09 5.14 -9.72
C TYR A 275 -0.58 5.41 -11.13
N ALA A 276 -1.44 5.21 -12.11
CA ALA A 276 -1.17 5.56 -13.50
C ALA A 276 -1.90 6.86 -13.87
N ILE A 277 -1.25 7.65 -14.72
CA ILE A 277 -1.80 8.86 -15.33
C ILE A 277 -1.78 8.65 -16.83
N ASP A 278 -2.89 8.89 -17.51
CA ASP A 278 -2.96 8.74 -18.97
C ASP A 278 -2.31 9.94 -19.70
N SER A 279 -2.19 9.82 -21.02
CA SER A 279 -1.58 10.87 -21.87
C SER A 279 -2.34 12.21 -21.85
N ASP A 280 -3.57 12.24 -21.36
CA ASP A 280 -4.37 13.45 -21.19
C ASP A 280 -4.14 14.11 -19.81
N GLY A 281 -3.23 13.57 -18.99
CA GLY A 281 -2.97 14.02 -17.62
C GLY A 281 -4.06 13.59 -16.62
N ARG A 282 -4.92 12.62 -16.98
CA ARG A 282 -5.98 12.13 -16.09
C ARG A 282 -5.51 10.93 -15.30
N THR A 283 -5.81 10.94 -14.00
CA THR A 283 -5.58 9.76 -13.17
C THR A 283 -6.46 8.60 -13.64
N VAL A 284 -5.84 7.43 -13.80
CA VAL A 284 -6.54 6.15 -13.93
C VAL A 284 -6.75 5.62 -12.52
N GLU A 285 -8.01 5.43 -12.14
CA GLU A 285 -8.32 4.96 -10.79
C GLU A 285 -7.78 3.53 -10.58
N PRO A 286 -7.31 3.17 -9.36
CA PRO A 286 -6.73 1.86 -9.10
C PRO A 286 -7.60 0.68 -9.51
N HIS A 287 -8.92 0.77 -9.30
CA HIS A 287 -9.85 -0.28 -9.70
C HIS A 287 -10.01 -0.39 -11.22
N GLU A 288 -9.84 0.72 -11.97
CA GLU A 288 -9.82 0.72 -13.44
C GLU A 288 -8.53 0.08 -13.97
N LEU A 289 -7.37 0.48 -13.40
CA LEU A 289 -6.09 -0.15 -13.74
C LEU A 289 -6.14 -1.65 -13.45
N PHE A 290 -6.59 -2.05 -12.26
CA PHE A 290 -6.73 -3.45 -11.90
C PHE A 290 -7.64 -4.22 -12.85
N ALA A 291 -8.80 -3.65 -13.22
CA ALA A 291 -9.73 -4.26 -14.18
C ALA A 291 -9.10 -4.42 -15.57
N LEU A 292 -8.35 -3.43 -16.07
CA LEU A 292 -7.62 -3.50 -17.34
C LEU A 292 -6.58 -4.63 -17.33
N LEU A 293 -5.78 -4.72 -16.26
CA LEU A 293 -4.76 -5.76 -16.09
C LEU A 293 -5.38 -7.16 -15.97
N LEU A 294 -6.49 -7.30 -15.23
CA LEU A 294 -7.25 -8.55 -15.16
C LEU A 294 -7.82 -8.95 -16.52
N ALA A 295 -8.40 -8.00 -17.28
CA ALA A 295 -8.91 -8.27 -18.62
C ALA A 295 -7.80 -8.68 -19.59
N HIS A 296 -6.64 -8.07 -19.48
CA HIS A 296 -5.46 -8.43 -20.25
C HIS A 296 -4.98 -9.84 -19.92
N ARG A 297 -4.80 -10.15 -18.63
CA ARG A 297 -4.43 -11.49 -18.15
C ARG A 297 -5.42 -12.56 -18.64
N HIS A 298 -6.72 -12.27 -18.56
CA HIS A 298 -7.75 -13.19 -19.05
C HIS A 298 -7.61 -13.48 -20.55
N ARG A 299 -7.42 -12.44 -21.39
CA ARG A 299 -7.21 -12.59 -22.84
C ARG A 299 -5.93 -13.34 -23.18
N ARG A 300 -4.85 -13.07 -22.45
CA ARG A 300 -3.52 -13.70 -22.65
C ARG A 300 -3.40 -15.07 -22.00
N ARG A 301 -4.39 -15.46 -21.19
CA ARG A 301 -4.40 -16.69 -20.39
C ARG A 301 -3.22 -16.77 -19.42
N TYR A 302 -2.87 -15.61 -18.80
CA TYR A 302 -1.87 -15.55 -17.75
C TYR A 302 -2.47 -16.01 -16.41
N GLY A 303 -1.63 -16.53 -15.52
CA GLY A 303 -2.01 -16.95 -14.19
C GLY A 303 -2.92 -18.17 -14.20
N HIS A 304 -3.85 -18.19 -13.26
CA HIS A 304 -4.73 -19.30 -12.96
C HIS A 304 -6.20 -18.86 -13.06
N PRO A 305 -6.78 -18.86 -14.27
CA PRO A 305 -8.14 -18.35 -14.48
C PRO A 305 -9.22 -19.11 -13.69
N GLU A 306 -8.93 -20.34 -13.24
CA GLU A 306 -9.78 -21.13 -12.36
C GLU A 306 -9.81 -20.65 -10.91
N ARG A 307 -8.83 -19.85 -10.49
CA ARG A 307 -8.79 -19.25 -9.15
C ARG A 307 -9.58 -17.96 -9.12
N GLY A 308 -9.98 -17.54 -7.91
CA GLY A 308 -10.71 -16.29 -7.72
C GLY A 308 -9.84 -15.03 -7.89
N VAL A 309 -10.48 -13.89 -7.70
CA VAL A 309 -9.86 -12.57 -7.52
C VAL A 309 -10.28 -12.06 -6.16
N ALA A 310 -9.39 -11.41 -5.41
CA ALA A 310 -9.79 -10.73 -4.18
C ALA A 310 -9.78 -9.22 -4.34
N VAL A 311 -10.74 -8.56 -3.69
CA VAL A 311 -10.83 -7.11 -3.59
C VAL A 311 -11.09 -6.71 -2.14
N THR A 312 -10.66 -5.51 -1.76
CA THR A 312 -11.07 -4.96 -0.47
C THR A 312 -12.48 -4.39 -0.52
N ALA A 313 -13.15 -4.28 0.62
CA ALA A 313 -14.50 -3.74 0.72
C ALA A 313 -14.63 -2.32 0.15
N ALA A 314 -13.53 -1.54 0.11
CA ALA A 314 -13.47 -0.20 -0.47
C ALA A 314 -13.12 -0.18 -1.96
N THR A 315 -12.87 -1.32 -2.61
CA THR A 315 -12.57 -1.39 -4.03
C THR A 315 -13.86 -1.23 -4.85
N GLY A 316 -13.78 -0.56 -6.01
CA GLY A 316 -14.91 -0.33 -6.89
C GLY A 316 -15.56 -1.59 -7.44
N ALA A 317 -16.85 -1.51 -7.77
CA ALA A 317 -17.65 -2.64 -8.26
C ALA A 317 -17.26 -3.13 -9.67
N LEU A 318 -16.40 -2.40 -10.38
CA LEU A 318 -15.97 -2.73 -11.74
C LEU A 318 -15.34 -4.12 -11.84
N VAL A 319 -14.48 -4.49 -10.87
CA VAL A 319 -13.80 -5.79 -10.83
C VAL A 319 -14.81 -6.94 -10.69
N GLN A 320 -15.82 -6.77 -9.81
CA GLN A 320 -16.88 -7.77 -9.63
C GLN A 320 -17.67 -7.97 -10.92
N ARG A 321 -18.03 -6.87 -11.62
CA ARG A 321 -18.75 -6.92 -12.88
C ARG A 321 -17.96 -7.60 -13.99
N LEU A 322 -16.66 -7.30 -14.06
CA LEU A 322 -15.75 -7.91 -15.02
C LEU A 322 -15.63 -9.42 -14.79
N CYS A 323 -15.37 -9.83 -13.55
CA CYS A 323 -15.22 -11.24 -13.18
C CYS A 323 -16.50 -12.04 -13.35
N ALA A 324 -17.67 -11.44 -13.08
CA ALA A 324 -18.97 -12.08 -13.31
C ALA A 324 -19.17 -12.53 -14.77
N ARG A 325 -18.67 -11.76 -15.74
CA ARG A 325 -18.74 -12.15 -17.18
C ARG A 325 -17.89 -13.36 -17.53
N TRP A 326 -16.89 -13.66 -16.71
CA TRP A 326 -15.99 -14.83 -16.87
C TRP A 326 -16.37 -15.98 -15.95
N SER A 327 -17.47 -15.85 -15.20
CA SER A 327 -17.84 -16.79 -14.12
C SER A 327 -16.70 -17.02 -13.11
N ARG A 328 -15.89 -15.98 -12.89
CA ARG A 328 -14.74 -16.01 -12.01
C ARG A 328 -15.14 -15.52 -10.62
N PRO A 329 -14.89 -16.29 -9.54
CA PRO A 329 -15.28 -15.87 -8.19
C PRO A 329 -14.49 -14.63 -7.74
N VAL A 330 -15.19 -13.72 -7.05
CA VAL A 330 -14.59 -12.56 -6.38
C VAL A 330 -14.80 -12.70 -4.88
N ILE A 331 -13.71 -12.58 -4.12
CA ILE A 331 -13.71 -12.65 -2.65
C ILE A 331 -13.48 -11.23 -2.12
N GLU A 332 -14.51 -10.67 -1.48
CA GLU A 332 -14.39 -9.37 -0.79
C GLU A 332 -13.81 -9.58 0.60
N GLN A 333 -12.79 -8.77 0.96
CA GLN A 333 -12.06 -8.82 2.21
C GLN A 333 -12.06 -7.44 2.90
N PRO A 334 -11.78 -7.37 4.21
CA PRO A 334 -11.54 -6.10 4.88
C PRO A 334 -10.42 -5.29 4.21
N VAL A 335 -10.43 -3.97 4.40
CA VAL A 335 -9.35 -3.09 3.91
C VAL A 335 -8.03 -3.46 4.57
N GLY A 336 -7.02 -3.65 3.74
CA GLY A 336 -5.67 -4.02 4.14
C GLY A 336 -5.20 -5.29 3.44
N PHE A 337 -4.02 -5.21 2.83
CA PHE A 337 -3.50 -6.30 1.98
C PHE A 337 -3.19 -7.58 2.76
N LYS A 338 -2.97 -7.49 4.07
CA LYS A 338 -2.83 -8.66 4.96
C LYS A 338 -4.01 -9.63 4.93
N HIS A 339 -5.18 -9.21 4.45
CA HIS A 339 -6.34 -10.07 4.27
C HIS A 339 -6.37 -10.74 2.88
N LEU A 340 -5.63 -10.19 1.92
CA LEU A 340 -5.54 -10.73 0.55
C LEU A 340 -4.37 -11.70 0.38
N SER A 341 -3.20 -11.37 0.96
CA SER A 341 -1.99 -12.19 0.85
C SER A 341 -2.20 -13.65 1.27
N PRO A 342 -2.91 -13.99 2.37
CA PRO A 342 -3.18 -15.39 2.70
C PRO A 342 -3.93 -16.14 1.60
N LEU A 343 -4.87 -15.49 0.92
CA LEU A 343 -5.63 -16.11 -0.17
C LEU A 343 -4.75 -16.40 -1.40
N LEU A 344 -3.72 -15.55 -1.66
CA LEU A 344 -2.69 -15.78 -2.67
C LEU A 344 -1.81 -16.98 -2.28
N VAL A 345 -1.37 -17.04 -1.03
CA VAL A 345 -0.55 -18.16 -0.49
C VAL A 345 -1.30 -19.47 -0.57
N GLU A 346 -2.59 -19.49 -0.22
CA GLU A 346 -3.46 -20.67 -0.30
C GLU A 346 -3.84 -21.06 -1.73
N GLY A 347 -3.52 -20.24 -2.73
CA GLY A 347 -3.89 -20.46 -4.13
C GLY A 347 -5.39 -20.35 -4.40
N ARG A 348 -6.15 -19.72 -3.52
CA ARG A 348 -7.60 -19.48 -3.70
C ARG A 348 -7.89 -18.37 -4.68
N ILE A 349 -6.95 -17.44 -4.80
CA ILE A 349 -6.96 -16.35 -5.77
C ILE A 349 -5.64 -16.32 -6.53
N ASP A 350 -5.61 -15.71 -7.68
CA ASP A 350 -4.39 -15.43 -8.43
C ASP A 350 -4.15 -13.94 -8.69
N ALA A 351 -5.06 -13.09 -8.22
CA ALA A 351 -4.89 -11.64 -8.23
C ALA A 351 -5.64 -11.00 -7.08
N GLY A 352 -5.09 -9.93 -6.52
CA GLY A 352 -5.70 -9.15 -5.46
C GLY A 352 -5.48 -7.65 -5.68
N GLY A 353 -6.46 -6.81 -5.30
CA GLY A 353 -6.31 -5.37 -5.40
C GLY A 353 -7.21 -4.61 -4.42
N GLY A 354 -6.67 -3.51 -3.92
CA GLY A 354 -7.39 -2.55 -3.08
C GLY A 354 -7.76 -1.26 -3.84
N SER A 355 -8.16 -0.26 -3.08
CA SER A 355 -8.61 1.04 -3.62
C SER A 355 -7.50 2.08 -3.75
N VAL A 356 -6.28 1.78 -3.30
CA VAL A 356 -5.19 2.77 -3.16
C VAL A 356 -3.95 2.42 -4.01
N GLY A 357 -4.12 1.66 -5.09
CA GLY A 357 -3.02 1.28 -5.99
C GLY A 357 -2.20 0.09 -5.50
N ASP A 358 -2.71 -0.63 -4.54
CA ASP A 358 -2.15 -1.84 -3.94
C ASP A 358 -2.61 -3.07 -4.73
N LEU A 359 -1.78 -3.54 -5.66
CA LEU A 359 -2.08 -4.62 -6.61
C LEU A 359 -1.08 -5.76 -6.47
N ALA A 360 -1.58 -7.00 -6.52
CA ALA A 360 -0.76 -8.21 -6.57
C ALA A 360 -1.28 -9.21 -7.60
N PHE A 361 -0.36 -9.92 -8.21
CA PHE A 361 -0.62 -10.99 -9.17
C PHE A 361 0.29 -12.18 -8.85
N ALA A 362 -0.28 -13.36 -8.73
CA ALA A 362 0.38 -14.56 -8.22
C ALA A 362 1.64 -14.97 -9.01
N GLU A 363 1.75 -14.59 -10.27
CA GLU A 363 2.94 -14.83 -11.08
C GLU A 363 4.19 -14.08 -10.59
N PHE A 364 4.02 -12.96 -9.88
CA PHE A 364 5.13 -12.15 -9.37
C PHE A 364 5.43 -12.41 -7.89
N GLY A 365 4.38 -12.75 -7.12
CA GLY A 365 4.51 -12.98 -5.68
C GLY A 365 3.16 -13.04 -4.97
N VAL A 366 3.20 -12.95 -3.64
CA VAL A 366 2.02 -13.07 -2.78
C VAL A 366 1.72 -11.79 -1.98
N ASP A 367 2.37 -10.70 -2.34
CA ASP A 367 2.15 -9.35 -1.77
C ASP A 367 2.04 -8.32 -2.89
N ARG A 368 1.73 -7.08 -2.54
CA ARG A 368 1.64 -5.93 -3.46
C ARG A 368 2.94 -5.72 -4.22
N ASP A 369 2.83 -5.62 -5.52
CA ASP A 369 3.97 -5.43 -6.39
C ASP A 369 3.67 -4.46 -7.54
N PRO A 370 3.97 -3.17 -7.38
CA PRO A 370 3.89 -2.19 -8.44
C PRO A 370 4.76 -2.50 -9.65
N PHE A 371 5.92 -3.14 -9.48
CA PHE A 371 6.77 -3.51 -10.62
C PHE A 371 6.06 -4.54 -11.50
N GLY A 372 5.42 -5.55 -10.89
CA GLY A 372 4.60 -6.53 -11.61
C GLY A 372 3.38 -5.89 -12.29
N ALA A 373 2.72 -4.96 -11.61
CA ALA A 373 1.57 -4.24 -12.19
C ALA A 373 1.98 -3.39 -13.40
N VAL A 374 3.11 -2.67 -13.32
CA VAL A 374 3.64 -1.85 -14.43
C VAL A 374 4.15 -2.72 -15.57
N ALA A 375 4.79 -3.85 -15.29
CA ALA A 375 5.21 -4.80 -16.32
C ALA A 375 4.00 -5.40 -17.09
N LEU A 376 2.91 -5.74 -16.40
CA LEU A 376 1.65 -6.15 -17.03
C LEU A 376 1.02 -5.00 -17.86
N LEU A 377 1.12 -3.76 -17.38
CA LEU A 377 0.67 -2.59 -18.13
C LEU A 377 1.49 -2.41 -19.41
N ALA A 378 2.80 -2.60 -19.34
CA ALA A 378 3.69 -2.56 -20.51
C ALA A 378 3.28 -3.61 -21.55
N ASP A 379 3.06 -4.86 -21.13
CA ASP A 379 2.58 -5.93 -22.02
C ASP A 379 1.19 -5.62 -22.61
N LEU A 380 0.28 -5.06 -21.82
CA LEU A 380 -1.04 -4.62 -22.29
C LEU A 380 -0.91 -3.55 -23.38
N LEU A 381 -0.14 -2.50 -23.16
CA LEU A 381 0.04 -1.40 -24.10
C LEU A 381 0.70 -1.88 -25.41
N ALA A 382 1.77 -2.67 -25.30
CA ALA A 382 2.51 -3.20 -26.43
C ALA A 382 1.67 -4.15 -27.28
N THR A 383 0.86 -5.00 -26.66
CA THR A 383 0.07 -6.01 -27.40
C THR A 383 -1.27 -5.50 -27.90
N SER A 384 -1.84 -4.46 -27.27
CA SER A 384 -3.08 -3.83 -27.76
C SER A 384 -2.85 -2.79 -28.84
N GLY A 385 -1.68 -2.17 -28.88
CA GLY A 385 -1.37 -1.03 -29.75
C GLY A 385 -2.20 0.21 -29.43
N GLN A 386 -2.83 0.28 -28.24
CA GLN A 386 -3.70 1.38 -27.81
C GLN A 386 -3.05 2.16 -26.67
N SER A 387 -3.35 3.47 -26.60
CA SER A 387 -2.97 4.28 -25.43
C SER A 387 -3.76 3.88 -24.19
N LEU A 388 -3.22 4.16 -23.01
CA LEU A 388 -3.92 3.94 -21.75
C LEU A 388 -5.24 4.72 -21.70
N ALA A 389 -5.26 5.96 -22.20
CA ALA A 389 -6.47 6.78 -22.32
C ALA A 389 -7.58 6.09 -23.14
N ALA A 390 -7.22 5.50 -24.28
CA ALA A 390 -8.17 4.77 -25.12
C ALA A 390 -8.71 3.51 -24.44
N LEU A 391 -7.85 2.75 -23.76
CA LEU A 391 -8.24 1.56 -23.01
C LEU A 391 -9.20 1.87 -21.86
N VAL A 392 -8.94 2.95 -21.12
CA VAL A 392 -9.82 3.43 -20.03
C VAL A 392 -11.16 3.92 -20.60
N ALA A 393 -11.14 4.65 -21.71
CA ALA A 393 -12.36 5.11 -22.37
C ALA A 393 -13.24 3.93 -22.82
N ASP A 394 -12.65 2.88 -23.43
CA ASP A 394 -13.37 1.66 -23.81
C ASP A 394 -13.92 0.92 -22.58
N LEU A 395 -13.15 0.82 -21.51
CA LEU A 395 -13.59 0.22 -20.24
C LEU A 395 -14.83 0.95 -19.68
N ARG A 396 -14.76 2.28 -19.60
CA ARG A 396 -15.86 3.14 -19.13
C ARG A 396 -17.09 3.06 -20.03
N HIS A 397 -16.89 2.97 -21.35
CA HIS A 397 -17.98 2.79 -22.30
C HIS A 397 -18.75 1.47 -22.08
N ARG A 398 -18.01 0.38 -21.80
CA ARG A 398 -18.59 -0.97 -21.64
C ARG A 398 -19.23 -1.22 -20.28
N TYR A 399 -18.69 -0.63 -19.21
CA TYR A 399 -19.07 -0.95 -17.84
C TYR A 399 -19.70 0.22 -17.07
N GLY A 400 -19.77 1.41 -17.68
CA GLY A 400 -20.19 2.65 -17.05
C GLY A 400 -19.00 3.39 -16.42
N ARG A 401 -19.16 4.69 -16.30
CA ARG A 401 -18.24 5.55 -15.55
C ARG A 401 -18.83 5.75 -14.16
N PHE A 402 -17.99 5.55 -13.16
CA PHE A 402 -18.33 5.76 -11.76
C PHE A 402 -17.42 6.84 -11.17
N ASP A 403 -17.98 7.70 -10.34
CA ASP A 403 -17.25 8.66 -9.54
C ASP A 403 -17.05 8.08 -8.14
N TRP A 404 -15.81 7.85 -7.78
CA TRP A 404 -15.40 7.34 -6.47
C TRP A 404 -15.12 8.49 -5.51
N HIS A 405 -15.46 8.34 -4.24
CA HIS A 405 -15.23 9.33 -3.21
C HIS A 405 -14.87 8.68 -1.89
N GLU A 406 -13.88 9.26 -1.22
CA GLU A 406 -13.52 8.94 0.15
C GLU A 406 -13.57 10.20 1.00
N SER A 407 -14.07 10.07 2.24
CA SER A 407 -14.01 11.12 3.24
C SER A 407 -13.89 10.54 4.64
N HIS A 408 -13.56 11.40 5.61
CA HIS A 408 -13.44 11.05 7.01
C HIS A 408 -14.44 11.86 7.84
N VAL A 409 -15.11 11.18 8.78
CA VAL A 409 -16.04 11.79 9.73
C VAL A 409 -15.53 11.52 11.14
N ASN A 410 -15.32 12.58 11.91
CA ASN A 410 -14.84 12.47 13.29
C ASN A 410 -15.87 11.82 14.20
N GLY A 411 -15.39 11.03 15.17
CA GLY A 411 -16.16 10.42 16.26
C GLY A 411 -16.56 8.98 15.96
N ASP A 412 -16.97 8.26 17.01
CA ASP A 412 -17.32 6.86 16.96
C ASP A 412 -18.83 6.67 16.71
N ALA A 413 -19.20 5.55 16.13
CA ALA A 413 -20.58 5.12 15.96
C ALA A 413 -20.68 3.59 16.03
N THR A 414 -21.81 3.11 16.56
CA THR A 414 -22.15 1.67 16.56
C THR A 414 -22.60 1.24 15.15
N ASP A 415 -22.58 -0.05 14.88
CA ASP A 415 -23.06 -0.62 13.62
C ASP A 415 -24.51 -0.22 13.30
N THR A 416 -25.37 -0.12 14.33
CA THR A 416 -26.74 0.34 14.17
C THR A 416 -26.79 1.79 13.70
N GLN A 417 -26.03 2.68 14.34
CA GLN A 417 -25.94 4.08 13.95
C GLN A 417 -25.35 4.25 12.55
N LEU A 418 -24.32 3.48 12.17
CA LEU A 418 -23.77 3.48 10.82
C LEU A 418 -24.81 3.04 9.79
N ARG A 419 -25.56 1.99 10.10
CA ARG A 419 -26.65 1.49 9.23
C ARG A 419 -27.75 2.52 9.02
N ASP A 420 -28.20 3.16 10.08
CA ASP A 420 -29.27 4.16 10.00
C ASP A 420 -28.81 5.45 9.33
N ALA A 421 -27.59 5.90 9.62
CA ALA A 421 -26.99 7.04 8.92
C ALA A 421 -26.82 6.79 7.42
N GLY A 422 -26.35 5.60 7.04
CA GLY A 422 -26.22 5.19 5.64
C GLY A 422 -27.55 5.17 4.91
N ARG A 423 -28.58 4.58 5.50
CA ARG A 423 -29.94 4.57 4.92
C ARG A 423 -30.48 5.98 4.68
N ARG A 424 -30.43 6.84 5.70
CA ARG A 424 -30.90 8.24 5.58
C ARG A 424 -30.13 9.02 4.54
N ALA A 425 -28.81 8.81 4.44
CA ALA A 425 -27.99 9.47 3.44
C ALA A 425 -28.34 9.02 2.01
N LEU A 426 -28.51 7.71 1.80
CA LEU A 426 -28.92 7.13 0.53
C LEU A 426 -30.28 7.62 0.07
N GLU A 427 -31.28 7.64 0.95
CA GLU A 427 -32.64 8.14 0.67
C GLU A 427 -32.62 9.62 0.26
N ARG A 428 -31.80 10.46 0.92
CA ARG A 428 -31.60 11.88 0.54
C ARG A 428 -30.96 12.05 -0.82
N CYS A 429 -30.19 11.06 -1.27
CA CYS A 429 -29.59 11.03 -2.59
C CYS A 429 -30.47 10.32 -3.65
N GLY A 430 -31.73 10.00 -3.30
CA GLY A 430 -32.70 9.41 -4.23
C GLY A 430 -32.55 7.91 -4.44
N PHE A 431 -31.89 7.20 -3.51
CA PHE A 431 -31.83 5.73 -3.53
C PHE A 431 -32.99 5.14 -2.69
N ASP A 432 -33.55 4.04 -3.15
CA ASP A 432 -34.36 3.20 -2.26
C ASP A 432 -33.42 2.29 -1.46
N ALA A 433 -33.09 2.73 -0.24
CA ALA A 433 -32.15 2.01 0.63
C ALA A 433 -32.63 0.59 1.01
N ARG A 434 -33.92 0.26 0.80
CA ARG A 434 -34.48 -1.09 1.05
C ARG A 434 -34.05 -2.09 -0.02
N THR A 435 -33.69 -1.63 -1.23
CA THR A 435 -33.20 -2.48 -2.32
C THR A 435 -31.70 -2.77 -2.21
N ALA A 436 -30.98 -2.10 -1.30
CA ALA A 436 -29.56 -2.33 -1.12
C ALA A 436 -29.29 -3.67 -0.48
N ARG A 437 -28.36 -4.42 -1.05
CA ARG A 437 -27.72 -5.56 -0.35
C ARG A 437 -26.75 -4.99 0.68
N ILE A 438 -26.85 -5.43 1.93
CA ILE A 438 -26.00 -4.99 3.03
C ILE A 438 -24.99 -6.10 3.35
N THR A 439 -23.71 -5.76 3.39
CA THR A 439 -22.63 -6.62 3.87
C THR A 439 -21.87 -5.94 5.01
N THR A 440 -21.25 -6.76 5.87
CA THR A 440 -20.55 -6.33 7.10
C THR A 440 -19.13 -6.86 7.17
N VAL A 441 -18.48 -7.01 6.01
CA VAL A 441 -17.09 -7.52 5.91
C VAL A 441 -16.11 -6.57 6.60
N ASP A 442 -16.31 -5.25 6.43
CA ASP A 442 -15.47 -4.21 7.06
C ASP A 442 -16.32 -2.94 7.31
N GLY A 443 -17.16 -2.96 8.33
CA GLY A 443 -18.17 -1.93 8.58
C GLY A 443 -19.49 -2.23 7.85
N ILE A 444 -20.25 -1.20 7.49
CA ILE A 444 -21.57 -1.33 6.84
C ILE A 444 -21.48 -0.91 5.38
N LYS A 445 -21.63 -1.85 4.46
CA LYS A 445 -21.62 -1.60 3.02
C LYS A 445 -23.01 -1.84 2.43
N PHE A 446 -23.54 -0.83 1.75
CA PHE A 446 -24.74 -0.87 0.93
C PHE A 446 -24.35 -1.00 -0.53
N SER A 447 -24.85 -2.00 -1.23
CA SER A 447 -24.56 -2.24 -2.64
C SER A 447 -25.84 -2.39 -3.44
N PHE A 448 -25.91 -1.82 -4.65
CA PHE A 448 -27.04 -1.84 -5.56
C PHE A 448 -26.71 -2.63 -6.83
N ASP A 449 -27.73 -3.15 -7.50
CA ASP A 449 -27.60 -3.88 -8.76
C ASP A 449 -27.02 -2.99 -9.88
N SER A 450 -27.20 -1.67 -9.78
CA SER A 450 -26.56 -0.68 -10.66
C SER A 450 -25.02 -0.69 -10.56
N GLY A 451 -24.46 -1.29 -9.50
CA GLY A 451 -23.04 -1.31 -9.15
C GLY A 451 -22.62 -0.13 -8.29
N GLU A 452 -23.53 0.76 -7.96
CA GLU A 452 -23.30 1.84 -7.00
C GLU A 452 -23.25 1.28 -5.58
N TRP A 453 -22.47 1.90 -4.69
CA TRP A 453 -22.35 1.44 -3.30
C TRP A 453 -21.92 2.57 -2.36
N LEU A 454 -22.16 2.34 -1.07
CA LEU A 454 -21.72 3.17 0.05
C LEU A 454 -21.14 2.24 1.13
N LEU A 455 -19.94 2.54 1.63
CA LEU A 455 -19.32 1.85 2.75
C LEU A 455 -19.02 2.84 3.89
N LEU A 456 -19.46 2.51 5.08
CA LEU A 456 -19.19 3.21 6.33
C LEU A 456 -18.37 2.29 7.23
N ARG A 457 -17.11 2.66 7.51
CA ARG A 457 -16.26 1.80 8.33
C ARG A 457 -15.56 2.60 9.43
N PRO A 458 -15.47 2.06 10.65
CA PRO A 458 -14.64 2.63 11.70
C PRO A 458 -13.16 2.66 11.28
N SER A 459 -12.48 3.77 11.51
CA SER A 459 -11.04 3.88 11.26
C SER A 459 -10.27 3.18 12.38
N THR A 460 -9.37 2.28 12.03
CA THR A 460 -8.52 1.57 13.00
C THR A 460 -7.23 2.34 13.35
N THR A 461 -6.87 3.35 12.56
CA THR A 461 -5.59 4.08 12.70
C THR A 461 -5.74 5.49 13.26
N GLU A 462 -6.75 6.23 12.80
CA GLU A 462 -6.91 7.66 13.11
C GLU A 462 -8.11 7.96 14.02
N GLY A 463 -8.92 6.91 14.32
CA GLY A 463 -10.24 7.09 14.94
C GLY A 463 -11.25 7.64 13.94
N GLY A 464 -12.55 7.74 14.34
CA GLY A 464 -13.61 8.21 13.45
C GLY A 464 -14.07 7.19 12.42
N ILE A 465 -14.80 7.65 11.41
CA ILE A 465 -15.46 6.82 10.40
C ILE A 465 -14.99 7.22 9.02
N ARG A 466 -14.46 6.26 8.27
CA ARG A 466 -14.18 6.40 6.85
C ARG A 466 -15.45 6.13 6.06
N VAL A 467 -15.78 7.03 5.16
CA VAL A 467 -16.94 6.95 4.26
C VAL A 467 -16.43 6.81 2.84
N TYR A 468 -16.75 5.70 2.20
CA TYR A 468 -16.43 5.46 0.79
C TYR A 468 -17.72 5.35 0.01
N GLY A 469 -17.74 5.90 -1.20
CA GLY A 469 -18.88 5.80 -2.11
C GLY A 469 -18.48 5.78 -3.56
N GLU A 470 -19.17 4.99 -4.36
CA GLU A 470 -19.00 4.93 -5.80
C GLU A 470 -20.37 5.05 -6.46
N LEU A 471 -20.58 6.14 -7.18
CA LEU A 471 -21.86 6.45 -7.83
C LEU A 471 -21.66 6.63 -9.32
N LEU A 472 -22.69 6.28 -10.11
CA LEU A 472 -22.69 6.50 -11.56
C LEU A 472 -22.49 7.99 -11.88
N SER A 473 -21.59 8.31 -12.80
CA SER A 473 -21.32 9.69 -13.26
C SER A 473 -22.49 10.33 -14.01
N THR A 474 -23.53 9.56 -14.31
CA THR A 474 -24.80 10.10 -14.86
C THR A 474 -25.63 10.80 -13.79
N ARG A 475 -25.31 10.62 -12.49
CA ARG A 475 -25.91 11.42 -11.41
C ARG A 475 -25.33 12.83 -11.41
N ALA A 476 -25.90 13.70 -10.60
CA ALA A 476 -25.41 15.07 -10.46
C ALA A 476 -23.91 15.06 -10.07
N ALA A 477 -23.14 15.97 -10.65
CA ALA A 477 -21.73 16.16 -10.29
C ALA A 477 -21.57 16.34 -8.77
N GLY A 478 -20.63 15.62 -8.17
CA GLY A 478 -20.41 15.65 -6.72
C GLY A 478 -21.41 14.83 -5.89
N ALA A 479 -22.26 14.00 -6.51
CA ALA A 479 -23.25 13.18 -5.79
C ALA A 479 -22.59 12.28 -4.73
N ALA A 480 -21.41 11.70 -5.00
CA ALA A 480 -20.70 10.87 -4.03
C ALA A 480 -20.20 11.70 -2.83
N ALA A 481 -19.71 12.92 -3.05
CA ALA A 481 -19.34 13.84 -1.98
C ALA A 481 -20.58 14.32 -1.19
N ALA A 482 -21.69 14.58 -1.86
CA ALA A 482 -22.96 14.93 -1.21
C ALA A 482 -23.48 13.78 -0.33
N LEU A 483 -23.37 12.54 -0.79
CA LEU A 483 -23.72 11.35 -0.02
C LEU A 483 -22.88 11.27 1.28
N ALA A 484 -21.57 11.47 1.19
CA ALA A 484 -20.68 11.48 2.34
C ALA A 484 -21.04 12.62 3.34
N ALA A 485 -21.36 13.82 2.84
CA ALA A 485 -21.83 14.93 3.67
C ALA A 485 -23.17 14.64 4.36
N HIS A 486 -24.06 13.89 3.71
CA HIS A 486 -25.31 13.45 4.34
C HIS A 486 -25.06 12.43 5.45
N VAL A 487 -24.11 11.50 5.27
CA VAL A 487 -23.67 10.57 6.32
C VAL A 487 -23.16 11.35 7.53
N ALA A 488 -22.24 12.31 7.32
CA ALA A 488 -21.70 13.11 8.40
C ALA A 488 -22.79 13.83 9.22
N ARG A 489 -23.74 14.46 8.53
CA ARG A 489 -24.89 15.12 9.19
C ARG A 489 -25.78 14.14 9.95
N ALA A 490 -26.03 12.95 9.40
CA ALA A 490 -26.85 11.94 10.06
C ALA A 490 -26.21 11.43 11.35
N LEU A 491 -24.89 11.19 11.33
CA LEU A 491 -24.13 10.78 12.50
C LEU A 491 -24.03 11.87 13.56
N ALA A 492 -23.91 13.16 13.16
CA ALA A 492 -23.91 14.27 14.09
C ALA A 492 -25.27 14.45 14.80
N ALA A 493 -26.39 14.25 14.07
CA ALA A 493 -27.73 14.36 14.63
C ALA A 493 -28.04 13.28 15.69
N GLU A 494 -27.42 12.11 15.60
CA GLU A 494 -27.59 11.02 16.60
C GLU A 494 -26.79 11.23 17.88
N ARG A 495 -25.86 12.19 17.88
CA ARG A 495 -25.03 12.55 19.05
C ARG A 495 -25.57 13.74 19.84
N SER A 496 -26.53 14.44 19.28
CA SER A 496 -27.23 15.50 20.02
C SER A 496 -28.21 14.86 20.98
N PRO A 497 -28.15 15.21 22.31
CA PRO A 497 -29.00 14.61 23.34
C PRO A 497 -30.48 14.91 23.14
#